data_29d54e7bbd376a312270012f4292ebbb
#
_entry.id   29d54e7bbd376a312270012f4292ebbb
#
_cell.length_a   1.000
_cell.length_b   1.000
_cell.length_c   1.000
_cell.angle_alpha   90.00
_cell.angle_beta   90.00
_cell.angle_gamma   90.00
#
_symmetry.space_group_name_H-M   'P 1'
#
loop_
_entity.id
_entity.type
_entity.pdbx_description
1 polymer ?
#
loop_
_entity_poly.entity_id
_entity_poly.type
_entity_poly.pdbx_seq_one_letter_code
_entity_poly.pdbx_strand_id
1 'polypeptide(L)'
;DVLLNGRVKARLMLDTGASFITLSEDIGQKLGIFNSGMSAEMPFNTASGEEWMPLVALQTVNAGNAQSQLVEASLAKHIKDIDGLLGMSFLGDYRFEIDRTNKRLTLKPPNQQGEMTWGGKSGKWWKGRFEYYDSSIRDFDRRAKQMQRKRHPKAGNMLKTAEFYKDLEQKLKSRAMIVGVPERFR
;
A
#
# COMPACT_ATOMS: atom_id res chain seq x y z
N ASP A 1 -1.30 -17.40 -2.01
CA ASP A 1 0.14 -17.16 -1.84
C ASP A 1 0.55 -15.94 -2.64
N VAL A 2 1.40 -15.11 -2.04
CA VAL A 2 2.02 -13.95 -2.67
C VAL A 2 3.52 -13.97 -2.46
N LEU A 3 4.26 -13.31 -3.35
CA LEU A 3 5.70 -13.07 -3.20
C LEU A 3 5.91 -11.58 -2.93
N LEU A 4 6.48 -11.26 -1.77
CA LEU A 4 6.75 -9.90 -1.30
C LEU A 4 8.22 -9.54 -1.57
N ASN A 5 8.46 -8.39 -2.18
CA ASN A 5 9.80 -7.87 -2.51
C ASN A 5 10.69 -8.91 -3.24
N GLY A 6 10.09 -9.79 -4.04
CA GLY A 6 10.80 -10.83 -4.79
C GLY A 6 11.45 -11.94 -3.94
N ARG A 7 11.27 -11.96 -2.61
CA ARG A 7 12.02 -12.87 -1.72
C ARG A 7 11.21 -13.56 -0.63
N VAL A 8 10.16 -12.94 -0.09
CA VAL A 8 9.39 -13.52 1.01
C VAL A 8 8.05 -14.02 0.50
N LYS A 9 7.81 -15.32 0.58
CA LYS A 9 6.49 -15.91 0.32
C LYS A 9 5.61 -15.72 1.55
N ALA A 10 4.37 -15.31 1.33
CA ALA A 10 3.37 -15.12 2.38
C ALA A 10 2.01 -15.65 1.93
N ARG A 11 1.27 -16.23 2.86
CA ARG A 11 -0.12 -16.66 2.67
C ARG A 11 -1.06 -15.61 3.23
N LEU A 12 -1.58 -14.74 2.37
CA LEU A 12 -2.48 -13.68 2.74
C LEU A 12 -3.93 -14.07 2.51
N MET A 13 -4.80 -13.77 3.48
CA MET A 13 -6.23 -13.89 3.31
C MET A 13 -6.75 -12.72 2.48
N LEU A 14 -7.59 -13.00 1.47
CA LEU A 14 -8.24 -11.97 0.66
C LEU A 14 -9.23 -11.19 1.51
N ASP A 15 -9.03 -9.87 1.61
CA ASP A 15 -9.90 -8.97 2.36
C ASP A 15 -10.16 -7.66 1.61
N THR A 16 -11.34 -7.57 0.99
CA THR A 16 -11.78 -6.37 0.26
C THR A 16 -12.20 -5.22 1.20
N GLY A 17 -12.36 -5.49 2.48
CA GLY A 17 -12.63 -4.47 3.51
C GLY A 17 -11.35 -3.81 4.05
N ALA A 18 -10.19 -4.45 3.87
CA ALA A 18 -8.91 -3.88 4.27
C ALA A 18 -8.40 -2.87 3.24
N SER A 19 -8.13 -1.62 3.65
CA SER A 19 -7.58 -0.58 2.76
C SER A 19 -6.16 -0.90 2.30
N PHE A 20 -5.34 -1.51 3.16
CA PHE A 20 -3.96 -1.87 2.88
C PHE A 20 -3.73 -3.38 2.99
N ILE A 21 -2.62 -3.84 2.40
CA ILE A 21 -2.05 -5.12 2.83
C ILE A 21 -1.72 -5.00 4.31
N THR A 22 -2.12 -5.99 5.12
CA THR A 22 -1.72 -6.06 6.52
C THR A 22 -0.86 -7.30 6.71
N LEU A 23 0.35 -7.14 7.22
CA LEU A 23 1.32 -8.24 7.41
C LEU A 23 1.48 -8.54 8.88
N SER A 24 1.70 -9.80 9.23
CA SER A 24 2.13 -10.20 10.55
C SER A 24 3.54 -9.68 10.87
N GLU A 25 3.86 -9.55 12.16
CA GLU A 25 5.22 -9.18 12.59
C GLU A 25 6.29 -10.13 12.06
N ASP A 26 6.01 -11.44 12.02
CA ASP A 26 6.94 -12.43 11.49
C ASP A 26 7.30 -12.18 10.02
N ILE A 27 6.32 -11.80 9.21
CA ILE A 27 6.58 -11.42 7.81
C ILE A 27 7.35 -10.11 7.75
N GLY A 28 7.03 -9.13 8.59
CA GLY A 28 7.78 -7.89 8.73
C GLY A 28 9.26 -8.13 9.05
N GLN A 29 9.55 -9.05 9.99
CA GLN A 29 10.91 -9.46 10.34
C GLN A 29 11.64 -10.13 9.16
N LYS A 30 11.01 -11.09 8.47
CA LYS A 30 11.56 -11.75 7.27
C LYS A 30 11.85 -10.75 6.15
N LEU A 31 11.07 -9.70 6.04
CA LEU A 31 11.30 -8.60 5.08
C LEU A 31 12.39 -7.61 5.55
N GLY A 32 12.84 -7.69 6.79
CA GLY A 32 13.82 -6.77 7.38
C GLY A 32 13.24 -5.37 7.64
N ILE A 33 11.92 -5.25 7.77
CA ILE A 33 11.22 -3.97 7.90
C ILE A 33 11.15 -3.51 9.37
N PHE A 34 11.27 -4.43 10.30
CA PHE A 34 11.07 -4.18 11.75
C PHE A 34 12.18 -3.34 12.42
N ASN A 35 13.36 -3.24 11.81
CA ASN A 35 14.55 -2.65 12.45
C ASN A 35 14.73 -1.15 12.18
N SER A 36 13.86 -0.52 11.43
CA SER A 36 13.95 0.92 11.19
C SER A 36 13.14 1.70 12.23
N GLY A 37 13.73 2.07 13.35
CA GLY A 37 13.10 2.85 14.44
C GLY A 37 12.49 4.20 14.06
N MET A 38 12.11 4.39 12.81
CA MET A 38 11.46 5.56 12.22
C MET A 38 10.19 5.21 11.44
N SER A 39 9.47 4.18 11.84
CA SER A 39 8.24 3.79 11.14
C SER A 39 7.19 4.91 11.24
N ALA A 40 6.63 5.30 10.10
CA ALA A 40 5.37 6.02 10.07
C ALA A 40 4.29 5.13 10.71
N GLU A 41 3.40 5.70 11.50
CA GLU A 41 2.25 4.99 12.07
C GLU A 41 1.00 5.79 11.84
N MET A 42 -0.09 5.12 11.54
CA MET A 42 -1.41 5.75 11.44
C MET A 42 -2.48 4.90 12.13
N PRO A 43 -3.61 5.52 12.52
CA PRO A 43 -4.72 4.77 13.08
C PRO A 43 -5.48 4.00 12.01
N PHE A 44 -5.79 2.76 12.31
CA PHE A 44 -6.67 1.88 11.52
C PHE A 44 -7.89 1.50 12.35
N ASN A 45 -9.05 1.53 11.71
CA ASN A 45 -10.26 0.97 12.31
C ASN A 45 -10.27 -0.53 12.05
N THR A 46 -10.10 -1.31 13.11
CA THR A 46 -10.17 -2.76 13.08
C THR A 46 -11.46 -3.27 13.72
N ALA A 47 -11.76 -4.55 13.57
CA ALA A 47 -12.90 -5.17 14.26
C ALA A 47 -12.82 -5.03 15.79
N SER A 48 -11.61 -4.85 16.34
CA SER A 48 -11.35 -4.68 17.78
C SER A 48 -11.30 -3.22 18.23
N GLY A 49 -11.51 -2.26 17.30
CA GLY A 49 -11.41 -0.82 17.56
C GLY A 49 -10.27 -0.15 16.80
N GLU A 50 -9.95 1.09 17.17
CA GLU A 50 -8.83 1.83 16.59
C GLU A 50 -7.49 1.28 17.07
N GLU A 51 -6.63 0.92 16.12
CA GLU A 51 -5.27 0.44 16.38
C GLU A 51 -4.26 1.27 15.57
N TRP A 52 -3.18 1.73 16.22
CA TRP A 52 -2.08 2.40 15.54
C TRP A 52 -1.07 1.37 15.04
N MET A 53 -0.95 1.27 13.72
CA MET A 53 -0.07 0.31 13.08
C MET A 53 1.02 1.00 12.24
N PRO A 54 2.25 0.45 12.26
CA PRO A 54 3.32 0.90 11.38
C PRO A 54 2.93 0.78 9.91
N LEU A 55 3.26 1.82 9.12
CA LEU A 55 3.18 1.81 7.66
C LEU A 55 4.50 1.44 7.04
N VAL A 56 4.45 0.63 6.00
CA VAL A 56 5.60 0.20 5.22
C VAL A 56 5.26 0.22 3.73
N ALA A 57 6.27 0.40 2.89
CA ALA A 57 6.13 0.29 1.44
C ALA A 57 6.79 -0.99 0.95
N LEU A 58 6.00 -1.85 0.33
CA LEU A 58 6.50 -3.03 -0.37
C LEU A 58 6.97 -2.61 -1.77
N GLN A 59 8.21 -2.93 -2.11
CA GLN A 59 8.76 -2.60 -3.43
C GLN A 59 7.99 -3.32 -4.53
N THR A 60 7.68 -4.61 -4.30
CA THR A 60 6.87 -5.43 -5.21
C THR A 60 5.99 -6.39 -4.43
N VAL A 61 4.79 -6.61 -4.97
CA VAL A 61 3.87 -7.66 -4.55
C VAL A 61 3.45 -8.45 -5.78
N ASN A 62 3.67 -9.76 -5.75
CA ASN A 62 3.27 -10.66 -6.84
C ASN A 62 2.24 -11.67 -6.33
N ALA A 63 1.10 -11.77 -7.01
CA ALA A 63 0.08 -12.79 -6.81
C ALA A 63 -0.20 -13.48 -8.16
N GLY A 64 0.30 -14.70 -8.33
CA GLY A 64 0.33 -15.34 -9.65
C GLY A 64 1.09 -14.47 -10.66
N ASN A 65 0.43 -14.13 -11.78
CA ASN A 65 1.00 -13.26 -12.82
C ASN A 65 0.75 -11.76 -12.57
N ALA A 66 -0.01 -11.41 -11.54
CA ALA A 66 -0.29 -10.01 -11.19
C ALA A 66 0.85 -9.45 -10.33
N GLN A 67 1.36 -8.27 -10.72
CA GLN A 67 2.44 -7.57 -10.01
C GLN A 67 2.08 -6.11 -9.80
N SER A 68 2.17 -5.64 -8.56
CA SER A 68 2.15 -4.21 -8.21
C SER A 68 3.44 -3.79 -7.55
N GLN A 69 3.77 -2.49 -7.66
CA GLN A 69 4.96 -1.89 -7.08
C GLN A 69 4.57 -0.70 -6.22
N LEU A 70 5.43 -0.37 -5.24
CA LEU A 70 5.19 0.70 -4.27
C LEU A 70 3.84 0.52 -3.57
N VAL A 71 3.61 -0.70 -3.06
CA VAL A 71 2.35 -1.06 -2.41
C VAL A 71 2.43 -0.76 -0.92
N GLU A 72 1.48 0.04 -0.44
CA GLU A 72 1.38 0.34 0.99
C GLU A 72 0.90 -0.88 1.76
N ALA A 73 1.54 -1.12 2.89
CA ALA A 73 1.16 -2.16 3.84
C ALA A 73 1.25 -1.66 5.28
N SER A 74 0.55 -2.31 6.18
CA SER A 74 0.65 -2.12 7.62
C SER A 74 1.20 -3.38 8.29
N LEU A 75 1.75 -3.23 9.49
CA LEU A 75 2.21 -4.34 10.32
C LEU A 75 1.29 -4.49 11.54
N ALA A 76 0.71 -5.66 11.72
CA ALA A 76 -0.20 -5.95 12.83
C ALA A 76 0.40 -6.98 13.78
N LYS A 77 0.25 -6.73 15.10
CA LYS A 77 0.82 -7.56 16.17
C LYS A 77 0.10 -8.88 16.40
N HIS A 78 -1.18 -8.95 16.05
CA HIS A 78 -2.05 -10.03 16.53
C HIS A 78 -2.68 -10.88 15.42
N ILE A 79 -2.02 -10.96 14.25
CA ILE A 79 -2.46 -11.89 13.21
C ILE A 79 -1.96 -13.29 13.56
N LYS A 80 -2.91 -14.25 13.67
CA LYS A 80 -2.62 -15.67 13.93
C LYS A 80 -3.10 -16.51 12.74
N ASP A 81 -2.47 -17.67 12.55
CA ASP A 81 -2.83 -18.70 11.55
C ASP A 81 -2.70 -18.31 10.09
N ILE A 82 -2.43 -17.03 9.78
CA ILE A 82 -2.17 -16.51 8.44
C ILE A 82 -1.01 -15.50 8.49
N ASP A 83 -0.38 -15.25 7.36
CA ASP A 83 0.72 -14.30 7.29
C ASP A 83 0.24 -12.84 7.17
N GLY A 84 -1.07 -12.63 6.92
CA GLY A 84 -1.67 -11.31 6.82
C GLY A 84 -2.91 -11.26 5.94
N LEU A 85 -3.30 -10.02 5.56
CA LEU A 85 -4.44 -9.71 4.71
C LEU A 85 -3.97 -9.13 3.38
N LEU A 86 -4.61 -9.55 2.28
CA LEU A 86 -4.42 -8.97 0.94
C LEU A 86 -5.51 -7.93 0.72
N GLY A 87 -5.20 -6.66 0.95
CA GLY A 87 -6.14 -5.54 0.92
C GLY A 87 -6.15 -4.76 -0.40
N MET A 88 -6.89 -3.66 -0.39
CA MET A 88 -7.17 -2.83 -1.57
C MET A 88 -5.95 -2.06 -2.10
N SER A 89 -4.90 -1.84 -1.31
CA SER A 89 -3.64 -1.26 -1.79
C SER A 89 -2.99 -2.09 -2.92
N PHE A 90 -3.28 -3.40 -2.98
CA PHE A 90 -2.90 -4.28 -4.09
C PHE A 90 -4.09 -4.58 -5.01
N LEU A 91 -5.22 -5.00 -4.44
CA LEU A 91 -6.39 -5.43 -5.23
C LEU A 91 -6.96 -4.30 -6.10
N GLY A 92 -6.88 -3.06 -5.63
CA GLY A 92 -7.34 -1.86 -6.35
C GLY A 92 -6.60 -1.58 -7.66
N ASP A 93 -5.45 -2.20 -7.87
CA ASP A 93 -4.72 -2.15 -9.14
C ASP A 93 -5.30 -3.06 -10.23
N TYR A 94 -6.32 -3.87 -9.90
CA TYR A 94 -6.87 -4.91 -10.77
C TYR A 94 -8.40 -4.89 -10.78
N ARG A 95 -8.97 -5.39 -11.87
CA ARG A 95 -10.32 -5.97 -11.85
C ARG A 95 -10.18 -7.38 -11.31
N PHE A 96 -10.90 -7.72 -10.24
CA PHE A 96 -10.81 -9.03 -9.64
C PHE A 96 -12.17 -9.73 -9.61
N GLU A 97 -12.13 -11.05 -9.73
CA GLU A 97 -13.27 -11.94 -9.68
C GLU A 97 -12.96 -13.08 -8.71
N ILE A 98 -13.89 -13.35 -7.81
CA ILE A 98 -13.76 -14.40 -6.80
C ILE A 98 -14.74 -15.53 -7.17
N ASP A 99 -14.19 -16.66 -7.60
CA ASP A 99 -14.94 -17.90 -7.80
C ASP A 99 -14.81 -18.76 -6.53
N ARG A 100 -15.85 -18.72 -5.70
CA ARG A 100 -15.88 -19.46 -4.43
C ARG A 100 -15.96 -20.97 -4.64
N THR A 101 -16.63 -21.42 -5.70
CA THR A 101 -16.82 -22.82 -6.01
C THR A 101 -15.49 -23.47 -6.38
N ASN A 102 -14.72 -22.85 -7.26
CA ASN A 102 -13.44 -23.34 -7.71
C ASN A 102 -12.25 -22.79 -6.88
N LYS A 103 -12.52 -22.03 -5.81
CA LYS A 103 -11.51 -21.38 -4.94
C LYS A 103 -10.48 -20.59 -5.75
N ARG A 104 -10.93 -19.84 -6.75
CA ARG A 104 -10.08 -19.10 -7.68
C ARG A 104 -10.27 -17.59 -7.53
N LEU A 105 -9.16 -16.88 -7.42
CA LEU A 105 -9.09 -15.43 -7.61
C LEU A 105 -8.52 -15.15 -9.01
N THR A 106 -9.27 -14.43 -9.83
CA THR A 106 -8.81 -13.95 -11.14
C THR A 106 -8.50 -12.46 -11.03
N LEU A 107 -7.28 -12.07 -11.39
CA LEU A 107 -6.81 -10.68 -11.42
C LEU A 107 -6.54 -10.27 -12.87
N LYS A 108 -7.21 -9.23 -13.34
CA LYS A 108 -7.06 -8.69 -14.70
C LYS A 108 -6.61 -7.23 -14.63
N PRO A 109 -5.68 -6.78 -15.47
CA PRO A 109 -5.37 -5.36 -15.59
C PRO A 109 -6.66 -4.55 -15.83
N PRO A 110 -6.82 -3.36 -15.25
CA PRO A 110 -8.02 -2.54 -15.47
C PRO A 110 -8.07 -1.89 -16.85
N ASN A 111 -6.95 -1.92 -17.58
CA ASN A 111 -6.79 -1.25 -18.88
C ASN A 111 -7.67 -1.91 -19.96
N GLN A 112 -8.24 -1.08 -20.82
CA GLN A 112 -8.94 -1.55 -22.02
C GLN A 112 -7.92 -1.99 -23.08
N GLN A 113 -8.33 -2.94 -23.92
CA GLN A 113 -7.50 -3.39 -25.02
C GLN A 113 -7.19 -2.22 -25.97
N GLY A 114 -5.91 -1.99 -26.29
CA GLY A 114 -5.45 -0.87 -27.10
C GLY A 114 -5.18 0.45 -26.35
N GLU A 115 -5.41 0.50 -25.03
CA GLU A 115 -5.04 1.67 -24.22
C GLU A 115 -3.51 1.78 -24.07
N MET A 116 -2.98 2.99 -24.33
CA MET A 116 -1.55 3.25 -24.13
C MET A 116 -1.19 3.17 -22.64
N THR A 117 -0.12 2.43 -22.34
CA THR A 117 0.33 2.21 -20.97
C THR A 117 1.82 2.53 -20.81
N TRP A 118 2.22 2.91 -19.59
CA TRP A 118 3.59 3.16 -19.19
C TRP A 118 3.90 2.31 -17.97
N GLY A 119 4.89 1.41 -18.11
CA GLY A 119 5.18 0.41 -17.08
C GLY A 119 3.97 -0.48 -16.76
N GLY A 120 3.11 -0.78 -17.76
CA GLY A 120 1.92 -1.61 -17.63
C GLY A 120 0.71 -0.92 -16.96
N LYS A 121 0.78 0.40 -16.71
CA LYS A 121 -0.30 1.18 -16.09
C LYS A 121 -0.80 2.28 -17.04
N SER A 122 -2.12 2.55 -17.03
CA SER A 122 -2.73 3.61 -17.85
C SER A 122 -2.38 5.01 -17.33
N GLY A 123 -2.55 6.02 -18.18
CA GLY A 123 -2.40 7.43 -17.77
C GLY A 123 -3.32 7.81 -16.62
N LYS A 124 -4.55 7.29 -16.62
CA LYS A 124 -5.50 7.49 -15.51
C LYS A 124 -4.99 6.93 -14.18
N TRP A 125 -4.36 5.74 -14.22
CA TRP A 125 -3.76 5.14 -13.01
C TRP A 125 -2.62 6.02 -12.47
N TRP A 126 -1.71 6.49 -13.35
CA TRP A 126 -0.60 7.35 -12.94
C TRP A 126 -1.11 8.63 -12.28
N LYS A 127 -2.01 9.35 -12.96
CA LYS A 127 -2.61 10.57 -12.45
C LYS A 127 -3.28 10.35 -11.10
N GLY A 128 -4.14 9.33 -10.99
CA GLY A 128 -4.82 9.02 -9.73
C GLY A 128 -3.85 8.67 -8.60
N ARG A 129 -2.71 8.00 -8.90
CA ARG A 129 -1.72 7.67 -7.87
C ARG A 129 -0.97 8.93 -7.38
N PHE A 130 -0.62 9.86 -8.27
CA PHE A 130 -0.04 11.15 -7.88
C PHE A 130 -1.02 11.98 -7.04
N GLU A 131 -2.26 12.11 -7.48
CA GLU A 131 -3.31 12.82 -6.74
C GLU A 131 -3.55 12.20 -5.35
N TYR A 132 -3.52 10.89 -5.25
CA TYR A 132 -3.65 10.16 -3.99
C TYR A 132 -2.50 10.49 -3.03
N TYR A 133 -1.24 10.43 -3.48
CA TYR A 133 -0.11 10.73 -2.61
C TYR A 133 -0.09 12.20 -2.19
N ASP A 134 -0.32 13.13 -3.11
CA ASP A 134 -0.41 14.56 -2.82
C ASP A 134 -1.54 14.88 -1.81
N SER A 135 -2.71 14.28 -1.99
CA SER A 135 -3.83 14.46 -1.04
C SER A 135 -3.50 13.84 0.34
N SER A 136 -2.84 12.70 0.37
CA SER A 136 -2.42 12.05 1.62
C SER A 136 -1.41 12.91 2.38
N ILE A 137 -0.40 13.46 1.70
CA ILE A 137 0.59 14.36 2.29
C ILE A 137 -0.12 15.56 2.96
N ARG A 138 -1.00 16.24 2.21
CA ARG A 138 -1.76 17.39 2.74
C ARG A 138 -2.64 17.03 3.93
N ASP A 139 -3.29 15.88 3.88
CA ASP A 139 -4.19 15.45 4.94
C ASP A 139 -3.42 15.13 6.23
N PHE A 140 -2.32 14.38 6.14
CA PHE A 140 -1.51 14.04 7.29
C PHE A 140 -0.79 15.25 7.88
N ASP A 141 -0.29 16.18 7.06
CA ASP A 141 0.27 17.46 7.54
C ASP A 141 -0.80 18.29 8.29
N ARG A 142 -2.02 18.36 7.77
CA ARG A 142 -3.14 19.06 8.42
C ARG A 142 -3.50 18.41 9.76
N ARG A 143 -3.63 17.08 9.80
CA ARG A 143 -3.91 16.32 11.03
C ARG A 143 -2.80 16.49 12.06
N ALA A 144 -1.56 16.44 11.65
CA ALA A 144 -0.40 16.68 12.52
C ALA A 144 -0.49 18.05 13.21
N LYS A 145 -0.76 19.13 12.44
CA LYS A 145 -0.92 20.48 12.99
C LYS A 145 -2.08 20.58 13.97
N GLN A 146 -3.20 19.93 13.68
CA GLN A 146 -4.36 19.89 14.60
C GLN A 146 -4.02 19.15 15.90
N MET A 147 -3.36 18.01 15.79
CA MET A 147 -2.95 17.21 16.95
C MET A 147 -1.88 17.92 17.80
N GLN A 148 -0.94 18.63 17.17
CA GLN A 148 0.06 19.46 17.86
C GLN A 148 -0.60 20.58 18.67
N ARG A 149 -1.59 21.29 18.10
CA ARG A 149 -2.35 22.33 18.82
C ARG A 149 -3.06 21.78 20.06
N LYS A 150 -3.51 20.52 20.00
CA LYS A 150 -4.15 19.79 21.10
C LYS A 150 -3.15 19.09 22.02
N ARG A 151 -1.85 19.22 21.79
CA ARG A 151 -0.77 18.52 22.51
C ARG A 151 -0.95 17.00 22.53
N HIS A 152 -1.49 16.44 21.46
CA HIS A 152 -1.73 15.00 21.37
C HIS A 152 -0.42 14.22 21.20
N PRO A 153 -0.17 13.14 21.98
CA PRO A 153 1.12 12.43 21.98
C PRO A 153 1.49 11.80 20.62
N LYS A 154 0.51 11.45 19.79
CA LYS A 154 0.71 10.86 18.45
C LYS A 154 0.86 11.90 17.33
N ALA A 155 0.94 13.21 17.62
CA ALA A 155 1.10 14.24 16.60
C ALA A 155 2.35 14.03 15.72
N GLY A 156 3.47 13.60 16.33
CA GLY A 156 4.70 13.27 15.62
C GLY A 156 4.54 12.11 14.61
N ASN A 157 3.68 11.15 14.89
CA ASN A 157 3.44 10.03 13.99
C ASN A 157 2.75 10.49 12.70
N MET A 158 1.84 11.48 12.78
CA MET A 158 1.21 12.05 11.59
C MET A 158 2.23 12.75 10.67
N LEU A 159 3.23 13.45 11.23
CA LEU A 159 4.32 14.03 10.43
C LEU A 159 5.14 12.95 9.74
N LYS A 160 5.52 11.90 10.45
CA LYS A 160 6.24 10.76 9.86
C LYS A 160 5.42 10.09 8.75
N THR A 161 4.10 10.03 8.91
CA THR A 161 3.21 9.49 7.88
C THR A 161 3.16 10.41 6.65
N ALA A 162 3.15 11.72 6.83
CA ALA A 162 3.27 12.65 5.70
C ALA A 162 4.61 12.49 4.96
N GLU A 163 5.73 12.34 5.70
CA GLU A 163 7.05 12.08 5.11
C GLU A 163 7.11 10.74 4.36
N PHE A 164 6.46 9.71 4.89
CA PHE A 164 6.32 8.41 4.20
C PHE A 164 5.66 8.58 2.82
N TYR A 165 4.57 9.34 2.73
CA TYR A 165 3.91 9.59 1.43
C TYR A 165 4.72 10.49 0.51
N LYS A 166 5.50 11.45 1.03
CA LYS A 166 6.46 12.23 0.24
C LYS A 166 7.55 11.35 -0.38
N ASP A 167 8.09 10.38 0.37
CA ASP A 167 9.05 9.41 -0.14
C ASP A 167 8.44 8.52 -1.24
N LEU A 168 7.19 8.05 -1.04
CA LEU A 168 6.47 7.28 -2.06
C LEU A 168 6.21 8.11 -3.33
N GLU A 169 5.84 9.38 -3.18
CA GLU A 169 5.62 10.28 -4.31
C GLU A 169 6.91 10.49 -5.11
N GLN A 170 8.05 10.67 -4.44
CA GLN A 170 9.35 10.80 -5.11
C GLN A 170 9.75 9.53 -5.85
N LYS A 171 9.55 8.36 -5.25
CA LYS A 171 9.76 7.07 -5.91
C LYS A 171 8.85 6.89 -7.12
N LEU A 172 7.58 7.32 -7.02
CA LEU A 172 6.65 7.31 -8.13
C LEU A 172 7.10 8.23 -9.27
N LYS A 173 7.56 9.45 -8.95
CA LYS A 173 8.12 10.41 -9.92
C LYS A 173 9.33 9.82 -10.67
N SER A 174 10.27 9.24 -9.93
CA SER A 174 11.44 8.58 -10.52
C SER A 174 11.04 7.46 -11.47
N ARG A 175 10.09 6.61 -11.04
CA ARG A 175 9.56 5.54 -11.89
C ARG A 175 8.84 6.08 -13.13
N ALA A 176 8.02 7.12 -12.98
CA ALA A 176 7.30 7.74 -14.08
C ALA A 176 8.26 8.27 -15.17
N MET A 177 9.40 8.84 -14.76
CA MET A 177 10.46 9.27 -15.67
C MET A 177 11.09 8.09 -16.41
N ILE A 178 11.43 7.03 -15.69
CA ILE A 178 12.07 5.82 -16.28
C ILE A 178 11.18 5.19 -17.35
N VAL A 179 9.86 5.09 -17.12
CA VAL A 179 8.94 4.48 -18.07
C VAL A 179 8.31 5.46 -19.07
N GLY A 180 8.72 6.72 -19.05
CA GLY A 180 8.33 7.75 -20.03
C GLY A 180 6.89 8.26 -19.88
N VAL A 181 6.35 8.31 -18.65
CA VAL A 181 4.99 8.85 -18.42
C VAL A 181 4.95 10.33 -18.84
N PRO A 182 3.99 10.76 -19.67
CA PRO A 182 3.83 12.18 -20.04
C PRO A 182 3.48 13.05 -18.81
N GLU A 183 3.93 14.32 -18.82
CA GLU A 183 3.70 15.27 -17.72
C GLU A 183 2.23 15.45 -17.34
N ARG A 184 1.33 15.42 -18.33
CA ARG A 184 -0.13 15.52 -18.08
C ARG A 184 -0.71 14.43 -17.17
N PHE A 185 0.06 13.39 -16.89
CA PHE A 185 -0.30 12.28 -16.00
C PHE A 185 0.58 12.19 -14.74
N ARG A 186 1.38 13.20 -14.47
CA ARG A 186 2.26 13.27 -13.29
C ARG A 186 1.78 14.28 -12.26
#